data_ef39f9da38cc7da7e20d351c04dfe474
#
_entry.id   ef39f9da38cc7da7e20d351c04dfe474
#
_cell.length_a   1.000
_cell.length_b   1.000
_cell.length_c   1.000
_cell.angle_alpha   90.00
_cell.angle_beta   90.00
_cell.angle_gamma   90.00
#
_symmetry.space_group_name_H-M   'P 1'
#
loop_
_entity.id
_entity.type
_entity.pdbx_description
1 polymer ?
#
loop_
_entity_poly.entity_id
_entity_poly.type
_entity_poly.pdbx_seq_one_letter_code
_entity_poly.pdbx_strand_id
1 'polypeptide(L)'
;EVTKVDAKVLKDMEDTMKEHNGIGISAIQIGHPIRVFLAGSPPQVFINPTILERSSYTKVDWEGCLSCPGAHVRVRRSHSIKVKYTNEEGIVIKRKFKGFDARVIQHEFDHLNGFLITDRGKVYQE
;
A
#
# COMPACT_ATOMS: atom_id res chain seq x y z
N GLU A 1 -12.24 -2.85 -15.38
CA GLU A 1 -11.70 -3.19 -14.06
C GLU A 1 -11.00 -4.54 -14.09
N VAL A 2 -9.78 -4.59 -13.61
CA VAL A 2 -8.98 -5.82 -13.59
C VAL A 2 -9.37 -6.64 -12.36
N THR A 3 -9.79 -7.91 -12.56
CA THR A 3 -10.15 -8.81 -11.46
C THR A 3 -9.10 -9.91 -11.28
N LYS A 4 -8.20 -10.08 -12.26
CA LYS A 4 -7.06 -10.98 -12.20
C LYS A 4 -5.83 -10.25 -12.65
N VAL A 5 -4.70 -10.56 -12.05
CA VAL A 5 -3.42 -9.96 -12.39
C VAL A 5 -2.50 -11.04 -12.95
N ASP A 6 -1.80 -10.71 -14.03
CA ASP A 6 -0.83 -11.59 -14.65
C ASP A 6 0.25 -11.95 -13.62
N ALA A 7 0.59 -13.23 -13.54
CA ALA A 7 1.60 -13.73 -12.63
C ALA A 7 2.96 -13.04 -12.85
N LYS A 8 3.27 -12.65 -14.08
CA LYS A 8 4.49 -11.92 -14.39
C LYS A 8 4.51 -10.53 -13.74
N VAL A 9 3.36 -9.84 -13.75
CA VAL A 9 3.25 -8.52 -13.10
C VAL A 9 3.43 -8.65 -11.59
N LEU A 10 2.80 -9.65 -10.98
CA LEU A 10 2.96 -9.91 -9.55
C LEU A 10 4.41 -10.23 -9.18
N LYS A 11 5.10 -11.02 -10.03
CA LYS A 11 6.49 -11.34 -9.82
C LYS A 11 7.38 -10.10 -9.92
N ASP A 12 7.13 -9.24 -10.91
CA ASP A 12 7.87 -8.00 -11.07
C ASP A 12 7.70 -7.09 -9.85
N MET A 13 6.48 -7.00 -9.32
CA MET A 13 6.19 -6.24 -8.12
C MET A 13 6.94 -6.80 -6.91
N GLU A 14 6.88 -8.10 -6.72
CA GLU A 14 7.54 -8.78 -5.60
C GLU A 14 9.06 -8.62 -5.68
N ASP A 15 9.65 -8.80 -6.85
CA ASP A 15 11.09 -8.66 -7.06
C ASP A 15 11.55 -7.22 -6.78
N THR A 16 10.81 -6.24 -7.26
CA THR A 16 11.12 -4.82 -7.00
C THR A 16 11.04 -4.49 -5.52
N MET A 17 10.01 -4.99 -4.86
CA MET A 17 9.83 -4.79 -3.42
C MET A 17 11.01 -5.36 -2.63
N LYS A 18 11.43 -6.58 -2.95
CA LYS A 18 12.57 -7.24 -2.29
C LYS A 18 13.88 -6.52 -2.56
N GLU A 19 14.10 -6.07 -3.78
CA GLU A 19 15.33 -5.36 -4.17
C GLU A 19 15.54 -4.09 -3.34
N HIS A 20 14.46 -3.43 -2.96
CA HIS A 20 14.50 -2.19 -2.18
C HIS A 20 14.19 -2.39 -0.70
N ASN A 21 14.12 -3.64 -0.23
CA ASN A 21 13.78 -3.99 1.16
C ASN A 21 12.45 -3.38 1.61
N GLY A 22 11.51 -3.29 0.68
CA GLY A 22 10.19 -2.74 0.95
C GLY A 22 9.26 -3.74 1.60
N ILE A 23 8.20 -3.23 2.23
CA ILE A 23 7.14 -4.02 2.84
C ILE A 23 5.81 -3.81 2.12
N GLY A 24 5.81 -3.00 1.09
CA GLY A 24 4.68 -2.76 0.22
C GLY A 24 5.12 -2.16 -1.09
N ILE A 25 4.32 -2.37 -2.13
CA ILE A 25 4.52 -1.76 -3.44
C ILE A 25 3.20 -1.77 -4.20
N SER A 26 2.89 -0.66 -4.89
CA SER A 26 1.74 -0.60 -5.79
C SER A 26 2.18 -0.78 -7.23
N ALA A 27 1.33 -1.40 -8.04
CA ALA A 27 1.61 -1.67 -9.46
C ALA A 27 1.91 -0.38 -10.23
N ILE A 28 1.26 0.71 -9.86
CA ILE A 28 1.43 2.00 -10.51
C ILE A 28 2.87 2.55 -10.36
N GLN A 29 3.56 2.18 -9.28
CA GLN A 29 4.94 2.62 -9.03
C GLN A 29 5.95 1.99 -10.00
N ILE A 30 5.59 0.89 -10.63
CA ILE A 30 6.44 0.22 -11.63
C ILE A 30 5.84 0.23 -13.02
N GLY A 31 4.96 1.20 -13.29
CA GLY A 31 4.45 1.46 -14.62
C GLY A 31 3.23 0.66 -15.06
N HIS A 32 2.61 -0.10 -14.16
CA HIS A 32 1.38 -0.83 -14.47
C HIS A 32 0.17 -0.04 -13.96
N PRO A 33 -0.66 0.53 -14.85
CA PRO A 33 -1.78 1.39 -14.43
C PRO A 33 -3.00 0.57 -13.99
N ILE A 34 -2.82 -0.29 -13.01
CA ILE A 34 -3.86 -1.15 -12.44
C ILE A 34 -3.94 -0.95 -10.93
N ARG A 35 -5.14 -1.16 -10.37
CA ARG A 35 -5.39 -0.96 -8.95
C ARG A 35 -5.02 -2.23 -8.16
N VAL A 36 -3.72 -2.44 -8.01
CA VAL A 36 -3.17 -3.60 -7.28
C VAL A 36 -1.99 -3.14 -6.45
N PHE A 37 -1.91 -3.64 -5.21
CA PHE A 37 -0.69 -3.49 -4.43
C PHE A 37 -0.37 -4.77 -3.66
N LEU A 38 0.89 -4.89 -3.26
CA LEU A 38 1.37 -5.89 -2.33
C LEU A 38 1.65 -5.22 -0.98
N ALA A 39 1.37 -5.91 0.10
CA ALA A 39 1.68 -5.41 1.44
C ALA A 39 1.92 -6.57 2.40
N GLY A 40 2.86 -6.39 3.30
CA GLY A 40 3.14 -7.33 4.38
C GLY A 40 4.34 -8.22 4.14
N SER A 41 4.63 -9.07 5.13
CA SER A 41 5.71 -10.04 5.08
C SER A 41 5.21 -11.35 5.71
N PRO A 42 4.92 -12.40 4.91
CA PRO A 42 4.99 -12.43 3.44
C PRO A 42 3.96 -11.52 2.79
N PRO A 43 4.26 -11.01 1.58
CA PRO A 43 3.36 -10.05 0.95
C PRO A 43 2.03 -10.68 0.53
N GLN A 44 0.94 -9.96 0.80
CA GLN A 44 -0.40 -10.30 0.34
C GLN A 44 -0.77 -9.43 -0.84
N VAL A 45 -1.59 -9.96 -1.74
CA VAL A 45 -2.04 -9.27 -2.95
C VAL A 45 -3.40 -8.62 -2.69
N PHE A 46 -3.51 -7.33 -3.01
CA PHE A 46 -4.74 -6.56 -2.87
C PHE A 46 -5.14 -6.03 -4.25
N ILE A 47 -6.18 -6.62 -4.83
CA ILE A 47 -6.71 -6.24 -6.15
C ILE A 47 -7.99 -5.43 -5.96
N ASN A 48 -8.08 -4.28 -6.61
CA ASN A 48 -9.22 -3.36 -6.54
C ASN A 48 -9.65 -3.08 -5.08
N PRO A 49 -8.72 -2.65 -4.22
CA PRO A 49 -9.04 -2.44 -2.82
C PRO A 49 -9.93 -1.22 -2.59
N THR A 50 -10.78 -1.30 -1.57
CA THR A 50 -11.58 -0.18 -1.07
C THR A 50 -11.47 -0.18 0.44
N ILE A 51 -11.16 0.97 1.04
CA ILE A 51 -11.19 1.11 2.49
C ILE A 51 -12.62 1.45 2.90
N LEU A 52 -13.28 0.51 3.57
CA LEU A 52 -14.68 0.64 3.98
C LEU A 52 -14.83 1.44 5.27
N GLU A 53 -13.89 1.31 6.18
CA GLU A 53 -13.93 1.97 7.49
C GLU A 53 -12.52 2.37 7.89
N ARG A 54 -12.42 3.52 8.58
CA ARG A 54 -11.20 4.02 9.18
C ARG A 54 -11.48 4.37 10.63
N SER A 55 -10.61 3.95 11.55
CA SER A 55 -10.78 4.33 12.96
C SER A 55 -10.61 5.83 13.14
N SER A 56 -11.30 6.39 14.13
CA SER A 56 -11.09 7.78 14.55
C SER A 56 -9.76 7.93 15.31
N TYR A 57 -9.31 6.87 15.95
CA TYR A 57 -7.99 6.85 16.59
C TYR A 57 -6.90 6.78 15.52
N THR A 58 -5.98 7.74 15.56
CA THR A 58 -4.90 7.85 14.59
C THR A 58 -3.55 7.86 15.30
N LYS A 59 -2.51 7.51 14.55
CA LYS A 59 -1.13 7.60 15.00
C LYS A 59 -0.29 8.33 13.96
N VAL A 60 0.70 9.07 14.43
CA VAL A 60 1.72 9.69 13.57
C VAL A 60 2.98 8.86 13.65
N ASP A 61 3.55 8.53 12.52
CA ASP A 61 4.81 7.81 12.46
C ASP A 61 5.57 8.19 11.18
N TRP A 62 6.82 7.81 11.13
CA TRP A 62 7.68 8.08 9.99
C TRP A 62 7.39 7.11 8.84
N GLU A 63 7.38 7.63 7.62
CA GLU A 63 7.24 6.83 6.41
C GLU A 63 8.27 7.27 5.38
N GLY A 64 8.78 6.29 4.63
CA GLY A 64 9.57 6.49 3.44
C GLY A 64 8.85 5.84 2.26
N CYS A 65 9.27 6.14 1.04
CA CYS A 65 8.68 5.58 -0.16
C CYS A 65 9.69 5.53 -1.30
N LEU A 66 9.61 4.48 -2.11
CA LEU A 66 10.46 4.33 -3.31
C LEU A 66 10.28 5.50 -4.27
N SER A 67 9.07 6.07 -4.33
CA SER A 67 8.75 7.20 -5.20
C SER A 67 9.30 8.54 -4.69
N CYS A 68 9.79 8.57 -3.45
CA CYS A 68 10.33 9.78 -2.82
C CYS A 68 11.65 9.45 -2.12
N PRO A 69 12.71 9.09 -2.87
CA PRO A 69 13.99 8.73 -2.26
C PRO A 69 14.58 9.85 -1.42
N GLY A 70 15.10 9.51 -0.25
CA GLY A 70 15.71 10.49 0.66
C GLY A 70 14.72 11.31 1.46
N ALA A 71 13.42 11.21 1.20
CA ALA A 71 12.40 11.90 1.96
C ALA A 71 11.90 11.03 3.11
N HIS A 72 11.88 11.61 4.32
CA HIS A 72 11.28 11.01 5.50
C HIS A 72 10.13 11.90 5.93
N VAL A 73 8.94 11.35 6.03
CA VAL A 73 7.72 12.11 6.26
C VAL A 73 7.00 11.56 7.48
N ARG A 74 6.58 12.45 8.36
CA ARG A 74 5.71 12.08 9.48
C ARG A 74 4.26 12.14 9.00
N VAL A 75 3.59 11.00 9.00
CA VAL A 75 2.25 10.87 8.46
C VAL A 75 1.29 10.36 9.52
N ARG A 76 0.14 11.02 9.61
CA ARG A 76 -0.96 10.56 10.46
C ARG A 76 -1.80 9.55 9.70
N ARG A 77 -1.99 8.38 10.29
CA ARG A 77 -2.79 7.31 9.70
C ARG A 77 -3.78 6.77 10.73
N SER A 78 -4.92 6.27 10.26
CA SER A 78 -5.86 5.56 11.11
C SER A 78 -5.19 4.31 11.69
N HIS A 79 -5.41 4.04 12.97
CA HIS A 79 -4.81 2.89 13.64
C HIS A 79 -5.38 1.56 13.13
N SER A 80 -6.68 1.54 12.79
CA SER A 80 -7.31 0.35 12.22
C SER A 80 -8.19 0.74 11.03
N ILE A 81 -8.31 -0.20 10.11
CA ILE A 81 -9.09 -0.02 8.89
C ILE A 81 -9.80 -1.33 8.55
N LYS A 82 -10.89 -1.22 7.78
CA LYS A 82 -11.54 -2.38 7.18
C LYS A 82 -11.43 -2.24 5.66
N VAL A 83 -10.91 -3.28 5.01
CA VAL A 83 -10.64 -3.25 3.57
C VAL A 83 -11.44 -4.35 2.88
N LYS A 84 -12.04 -3.98 1.75
CA LYS A 84 -12.63 -4.94 0.81
C LYS A 84 -11.69 -5.02 -0.38
N TYR A 85 -11.28 -6.23 -0.75
CA TYR A 85 -10.37 -6.43 -1.87
C TYR A 85 -10.56 -7.82 -2.46
N THR A 86 -10.04 -8.02 -3.67
CA THR A 86 -9.97 -9.34 -4.29
C THR A 86 -8.54 -9.85 -4.07
N ASN A 87 -8.41 -11.10 -3.63
CA ASN A 87 -7.09 -11.70 -3.42
C ASN A 87 -6.54 -12.32 -4.70
N GLU A 88 -5.33 -12.89 -4.61
CA GLU A 88 -4.64 -13.51 -5.74
C GLU A 88 -5.43 -14.65 -6.38
N GLU A 89 -6.27 -15.32 -5.61
CA GLU A 89 -7.10 -16.43 -6.06
C GLU A 89 -8.42 -15.98 -6.68
N GLY A 90 -8.67 -14.67 -6.73
CA GLY A 90 -9.91 -14.12 -7.28
C GLY A 90 -11.07 -14.08 -6.28
N ILE A 91 -10.80 -14.28 -5.01
CA ILE A 91 -11.81 -14.28 -3.96
C ILE A 91 -11.94 -12.89 -3.36
N VAL A 92 -13.19 -12.40 -3.23
CA VAL A 92 -13.47 -11.12 -2.57
C VAL A 92 -13.44 -11.31 -1.07
N ILE A 93 -12.64 -10.49 -0.39
CA ILE A 93 -12.41 -10.56 1.05
C ILE A 93 -12.73 -9.21 1.67
N LYS A 94 -13.36 -9.23 2.85
CA LYS A 94 -13.49 -8.07 3.73
C LYS A 94 -12.72 -8.40 5.00
N ARG A 95 -11.75 -7.57 5.36
CA ARG A 95 -10.86 -7.87 6.48
C ARG A 95 -10.45 -6.61 7.22
N LYS A 96 -10.32 -6.72 8.54
CA LYS A 96 -9.79 -5.66 9.39
C LYS A 96 -8.28 -5.79 9.54
N PHE A 97 -7.60 -4.66 9.53
CA PHE A 97 -6.16 -4.55 9.79
C PHE A 97 -5.94 -3.46 10.81
N LYS A 98 -4.91 -3.60 11.61
CA LYS A 98 -4.55 -2.60 12.63
C LYS A 98 -3.05 -2.44 12.73
N GLY A 99 -2.62 -1.35 13.36
CA GLY A 99 -1.21 -1.09 13.63
C GLY A 99 -0.40 -0.88 12.37
N PHE A 100 0.77 -1.51 12.34
CA PHE A 100 1.70 -1.35 11.24
C PHE A 100 1.12 -1.84 9.89
N ASP A 101 0.42 -2.97 9.90
CA ASP A 101 -0.22 -3.49 8.68
C ASP A 101 -1.22 -2.48 8.11
N ALA A 102 -2.04 -1.87 8.98
CA ALA A 102 -2.99 -0.85 8.54
C ALA A 102 -2.27 0.35 7.93
N ARG A 103 -1.12 0.73 8.49
CA ARG A 103 -0.31 1.84 7.97
C ARG A 103 0.22 1.55 6.57
N VAL A 104 0.79 0.38 6.37
CA VAL A 104 1.32 -0.03 5.06
C VAL A 104 0.21 -0.06 4.01
N ILE A 105 -0.93 -0.63 4.36
CA ILE A 105 -2.07 -0.71 3.44
C ILE A 105 -2.56 0.68 3.05
N GLN A 106 -2.70 1.60 4.00
CA GLN A 106 -3.12 2.97 3.71
C GLN A 106 -2.11 3.70 2.83
N HIS A 107 -0.81 3.48 3.08
CA HIS A 107 0.27 4.05 2.28
C HIS A 107 0.14 3.61 0.81
N GLU A 108 -0.01 2.30 0.56
CA GLU A 108 -0.14 1.77 -0.80
C GLU A 108 -1.47 2.18 -1.45
N PHE A 109 -2.54 2.23 -0.67
CA PHE A 109 -3.84 2.69 -1.15
C PHE A 109 -3.76 4.14 -1.65
N ASP A 110 -3.02 5.00 -0.95
CA ASP A 110 -2.80 6.39 -1.39
C ASP A 110 -2.16 6.44 -2.78
N HIS A 111 -1.16 5.58 -3.06
CA HIS A 111 -0.53 5.54 -4.38
C HIS A 111 -1.53 5.22 -5.49
N LEU A 112 -2.48 4.32 -5.23
CA LEU A 112 -3.52 3.97 -6.21
C LEU A 112 -4.42 5.16 -6.53
N ASN A 113 -4.51 6.13 -5.63
CA ASN A 113 -5.33 7.33 -5.79
C ASN A 113 -4.49 8.58 -6.12
N GLY A 114 -3.22 8.39 -6.44
CA GLY A 114 -2.34 9.47 -6.88
C GLY A 114 -1.71 10.30 -5.76
N PHE A 115 -1.76 9.83 -4.52
CA PHE A 115 -1.13 10.53 -3.39
C PHE A 115 0.23 9.95 -3.05
N LEU A 116 1.19 10.82 -2.75
CA LEU A 116 2.50 10.47 -2.24
C LEU A 116 2.56 10.80 -0.75
N ILE A 117 3.55 10.26 -0.03
CA ILE A 117 3.73 10.57 1.39
C ILE A 117 3.95 12.05 1.62
N THR A 118 4.59 12.74 0.68
CA THR A 118 4.82 14.19 0.76
C THR A 118 3.53 14.99 0.70
N ASP A 119 2.43 14.40 0.24
CA ASP A 119 1.10 15.03 0.24
C ASP A 119 0.40 14.86 1.58
N ARG A 120 0.89 13.97 2.44
CA ARG A 120 0.20 13.56 3.67
C ARG A 120 0.83 14.09 4.95
N GLY A 121 2.05 14.60 4.89
CA GLY A 121 2.73 14.97 6.11
C GLY A 121 3.89 15.93 5.91
N LYS A 122 4.54 16.26 7.03
CA LYS A 122 5.68 17.18 7.01
C LYS A 122 6.93 16.43 6.56
N VAL A 123 7.60 16.98 5.54
CA VAL A 123 8.80 16.38 4.95
C VAL A 123 10.04 16.74 5.77
N TYR A 124 10.85 15.73 6.03
CA TYR A 124 12.20 15.88 6.58
C TYR A 124 13.15 15.19 5.62
N GLN A 125 14.21 15.86 5.22
CA GLN A 125 15.20 15.30 4.30
C GLN A 125 16.52 15.07 5.01
N GLU A 126 17.20 14.00 4.62
CA GLU A 126 18.54 13.69 5.09
C GLU A 126 19.57 14.66 4.49
#